data_32a3054ce34e02a528b22c866d0404d2
#
_entry.id   32a3054ce34e02a528b22c866d0404d2
#
_cell.length_a   1.000
_cell.length_b   1.000
_cell.length_c   1.000
_cell.angle_alpha   90.00
_cell.angle_beta   90.00
_cell.angle_gamma   90.00
#
_symmetry.space_group_name_H-M   'P 1'
#
loop_
_entity.id
_entity.type
_entity.pdbx_description
1 polymer ?
#
loop_
_entity_poly.entity_id
_entity_poly.type
_entity_poly.pdbx_seq_one_letter_code
_entity_poly.pdbx_strand_id
1 'polypeptide(L)'
;MDIAVPMASLPTEMSGRNWMTRRLIIDSIRNDPAWMSGNYIRQPRSAQFASVFYAIATNGGNQSLQKAAPTREKADQLLDQRLSAPFRGDANDLLYQWASSGDYNASAGLERIQATLLAINSADDERNPPELGRLDREIKRVKNGRVLLIPGSDQTAGHGTTAQAKFWKQDLAELLQSAPHRAK
;
A
#
# COMPACT_ATOMS: atom_id res chain seq x y z
N MET A 1 -10.71 -21.31 7.24
CA MET A 1 -10.80 -19.83 7.26
C MET A 1 -12.19 -19.46 6.77
N ASP A 2 -12.96 -18.72 7.54
CA ASP A 2 -14.35 -18.40 7.25
C ASP A 2 -14.50 -17.02 6.60
N ILE A 3 -13.59 -16.10 6.91
CA ILE A 3 -13.55 -14.73 6.41
C ILE A 3 -12.13 -14.38 5.95
N ALA A 4 -12.01 -13.61 4.88
CA ALA A 4 -10.77 -12.98 4.42
C ALA A 4 -11.02 -11.50 4.12
N VAL A 5 -10.13 -10.62 4.62
CA VAL A 5 -10.24 -9.17 4.41
C VAL A 5 -8.91 -8.62 3.89
N PRO A 6 -8.64 -8.74 2.58
CA PRO A 6 -7.49 -8.06 1.98
C PRO A 6 -7.71 -6.55 1.95
N MET A 7 -6.73 -5.80 2.43
CA MET A 7 -6.78 -4.34 2.48
C MET A 7 -5.70 -3.74 1.60
N ALA A 8 -6.07 -2.78 0.77
CA ALA A 8 -5.17 -2.05 -0.14
C ALA A 8 -4.22 -2.98 -0.92
N SER A 9 -4.75 -4.12 -1.39
CA SER A 9 -3.96 -5.13 -2.10
C SER A 9 -4.70 -5.68 -3.32
N LEU A 10 -3.93 -6.12 -4.32
CA LEU A 10 -4.43 -6.83 -5.48
C LEU A 10 -3.93 -8.28 -5.47
N PRO A 11 -4.69 -9.24 -5.99
CA PRO A 11 -4.24 -10.63 -6.05
C PRO A 11 -3.30 -10.93 -7.23
N THR A 12 -3.08 -9.96 -8.11
CA THR A 12 -2.25 -10.09 -9.31
C THR A 12 -0.83 -9.59 -9.07
N GLU A 13 0.08 -9.93 -9.95
CA GLU A 13 1.45 -9.42 -9.92
C GLU A 13 1.52 -7.90 -9.81
N MET A 14 2.58 -7.40 -9.19
CA MET A 14 2.88 -5.99 -9.17
C MET A 14 3.37 -5.55 -10.55
N SER A 15 2.74 -4.53 -11.13
CA SER A 15 3.09 -4.03 -12.47
C SER A 15 2.88 -2.52 -12.59
N GLY A 16 3.24 -1.96 -13.73
CA GLY A 16 3.11 -0.54 -14.03
C GLY A 16 3.79 0.34 -12.98
N ARG A 17 3.17 1.47 -12.64
CA ARG A 17 3.73 2.45 -11.69
C ARG A 17 4.04 1.83 -10.33
N ASN A 18 3.20 0.90 -9.83
CA ASN A 18 3.43 0.25 -8.54
C ASN A 18 4.77 -0.52 -8.53
N TRP A 19 5.05 -1.32 -9.56
CA TRP A 19 6.33 -2.03 -9.64
C TRP A 19 7.51 -1.11 -9.92
N MET A 20 7.34 -0.13 -10.82
CA MET A 20 8.39 0.84 -11.14
C MET A 20 8.86 1.60 -9.90
N THR A 21 7.93 2.08 -9.06
CA THR A 21 8.29 2.81 -7.83
C THR A 21 8.98 1.91 -6.81
N ARG A 22 8.59 0.62 -6.69
CA ARG A 22 9.29 -0.36 -5.85
C ARG A 22 10.72 -0.61 -6.35
N ARG A 23 10.89 -0.77 -7.65
CA ARG A 23 12.23 -0.92 -8.26
C ARG A 23 13.11 0.30 -8.02
N LEU A 24 12.55 1.51 -8.07
CA LEU A 24 13.30 2.73 -7.74
C LEU A 24 13.80 2.74 -6.30
N ILE A 25 13.04 2.24 -5.33
CA ILE A 25 13.52 2.08 -3.94
C ILE A 25 14.67 1.07 -3.89
N ILE A 26 14.46 -0.11 -4.45
CA ILE A 26 15.45 -1.19 -4.46
C ILE A 26 16.76 -0.71 -5.09
N ASP A 27 16.65 -0.11 -6.28
CA ASP A 27 17.83 0.31 -7.05
C ASP A 27 18.51 1.54 -6.44
N SER A 28 17.76 2.46 -5.79
CA SER A 28 18.38 3.58 -5.07
C SER A 28 19.25 3.11 -3.90
N ILE A 29 18.83 2.07 -3.20
CA ILE A 29 19.63 1.47 -2.12
C ILE A 29 20.84 0.72 -2.70
N ARG A 30 20.63 -0.14 -3.70
CA ARG A 30 21.71 -0.95 -4.31
C ARG A 30 22.80 -0.13 -4.96
N ASN A 31 22.44 1.04 -5.53
CA ASN A 31 23.38 1.93 -6.19
C ASN A 31 23.98 2.99 -5.24
N ASP A 32 23.59 3.02 -3.97
CA ASP A 32 24.23 3.89 -2.98
C ASP A 32 25.59 3.32 -2.59
N PRO A 33 26.71 4.03 -2.82
CA PRO A 33 28.04 3.54 -2.45
C PRO A 33 28.15 3.23 -0.95
N ALA A 34 27.38 3.92 -0.11
CA ALA A 34 27.38 3.69 1.34
C ALA A 34 26.71 2.37 1.75
N TRP A 35 25.94 1.73 0.85
CA TRP A 35 25.31 0.44 1.13
C TRP A 35 26.29 -0.73 1.21
N MET A 36 27.42 -0.66 0.49
CA MET A 36 28.51 -1.63 0.56
C MET A 36 28.04 -3.10 0.43
N SER A 37 27.13 -3.37 -0.52
CA SER A 37 26.50 -4.70 -0.71
C SER A 37 25.86 -5.28 0.54
N GLY A 38 25.28 -4.42 1.36
CA GLY A 38 24.58 -4.79 2.61
C GLY A 38 25.46 -4.75 3.86
N ASN A 39 26.75 -4.42 3.74
CA ASN A 39 27.72 -4.39 4.86
C ASN A 39 28.04 -2.95 5.35
N TYR A 40 27.05 -2.05 5.29
CA TYR A 40 27.24 -0.66 5.71
C TYR A 40 27.40 -0.53 7.23
N ILE A 41 28.18 0.49 7.64
CA ILE A 41 28.36 0.87 9.06
C ILE A 41 27.33 1.92 9.46
N ARG A 42 26.91 2.76 8.52
CA ARG A 42 25.88 3.80 8.71
C ARG A 42 24.80 3.62 7.64
N GLN A 43 23.56 3.84 8.01
CA GLN A 43 22.44 3.74 7.09
C GLN A 43 22.66 4.59 5.83
N PRO A 44 22.55 4.01 4.63
CA PRO A 44 22.60 4.77 3.38
C PRO A 44 21.52 5.85 3.35
N ARG A 45 21.88 7.06 2.96
CA ARG A 45 20.93 8.18 2.87
C ARG A 45 19.86 7.95 1.80
N SER A 46 20.17 7.18 0.79
CA SER A 46 19.22 6.76 -0.26
C SER A 46 18.01 6.03 0.32
N ALA A 47 18.18 5.23 1.36
CA ALA A 47 17.08 4.51 2.01
C ALA A 47 16.03 5.48 2.61
N GLN A 48 16.49 6.53 3.30
CA GLN A 48 15.61 7.57 3.84
C GLN A 48 14.93 8.35 2.72
N PHE A 49 15.69 8.84 1.75
CA PHE A 49 15.15 9.63 0.65
C PHE A 49 14.11 8.84 -0.15
N ALA A 50 14.42 7.60 -0.52
CA ALA A 50 13.50 6.72 -1.23
C ALA A 50 12.22 6.43 -0.44
N SER A 51 12.33 6.24 0.87
CA SER A 51 11.17 6.02 1.74
C SER A 51 10.25 7.25 1.81
N VAL A 52 10.82 8.45 1.95
CA VAL A 52 10.05 9.71 1.96
C VAL A 52 9.39 9.96 0.61
N PHE A 53 10.16 9.81 -0.48
CA PHE A 53 9.63 9.93 -1.83
C PHE A 53 8.48 8.96 -2.08
N TYR A 54 8.67 7.68 -1.77
CA TYR A 54 7.65 6.66 -1.96
C TYR A 54 6.38 6.93 -1.14
N ALA A 55 6.54 7.37 0.11
CA ALA A 55 5.41 7.73 0.96
C ALA A 55 4.59 8.89 0.38
N ILE A 56 5.24 9.91 -0.19
CA ILE A 56 4.55 11.03 -0.84
C ILE A 56 3.88 10.57 -2.13
N ALA A 57 4.58 9.80 -2.95
CA ALA A 57 4.11 9.38 -4.28
C ALA A 57 2.98 8.33 -4.24
N THR A 58 2.80 7.63 -3.12
CA THR A 58 1.91 6.46 -3.07
C THR A 58 1.05 6.33 -1.82
N ASN A 59 1.16 7.23 -0.86
CA ASN A 59 0.51 7.04 0.45
C ASN A 59 -0.08 8.31 1.04
N GLY A 60 -0.21 9.36 0.24
CA GLY A 60 -0.65 10.66 0.74
C GLY A 60 -2.10 11.01 0.43
N GLY A 61 -2.56 10.64 -0.76
CA GLY A 61 -3.80 11.13 -1.33
C GLY A 61 -3.68 12.60 -1.77
N ASN A 62 -4.06 12.90 -3.00
CA ASN A 62 -3.87 14.24 -3.57
C ASN A 62 -4.56 15.35 -2.78
N GLN A 63 -5.83 15.11 -2.35
CA GLN A 63 -6.60 16.13 -1.62
C GLN A 63 -6.03 16.41 -0.24
N SER A 64 -5.62 15.37 0.48
CA SER A 64 -5.07 15.51 1.82
C SER A 64 -3.67 16.15 1.81
N LEU A 65 -2.83 15.82 0.82
CA LEU A 65 -1.55 16.49 0.63
C LEU A 65 -1.72 17.96 0.24
N GLN A 66 -2.66 18.27 -0.66
CA GLN A 66 -2.96 19.66 -1.03
C GLN A 66 -3.48 20.48 0.17
N LYS A 67 -4.30 19.86 1.03
CA LYS A 67 -4.78 20.49 2.27
C LYS A 67 -3.65 20.73 3.27
N ALA A 68 -2.75 19.76 3.42
CA ALA A 68 -1.60 19.88 4.35
C ALA A 68 -0.55 20.88 3.86
N ALA A 69 -0.39 21.03 2.55
CA ALA A 69 0.64 21.86 1.92
C ALA A 69 0.04 22.69 0.77
N PRO A 70 -0.84 23.68 1.05
CA PRO A 70 -1.57 24.42 0.02
C PRO A 70 -0.71 25.45 -0.72
N THR A 71 0.50 25.73 -0.27
CA THR A 71 1.46 26.63 -0.93
C THR A 71 2.81 25.94 -1.09
N ARG A 72 3.64 26.44 -2.00
CA ARG A 72 5.00 25.92 -2.18
C ARG A 72 5.80 25.96 -0.88
N GLU A 73 5.74 27.07 -0.14
CA GLU A 73 6.42 27.21 1.14
C GLU A 73 5.98 26.14 2.15
N LYS A 74 4.67 25.81 2.22
CA LYS A 74 4.16 24.75 3.08
C LYS A 74 4.59 23.36 2.60
N ALA A 75 4.70 23.16 1.29
CA ALA A 75 5.20 21.91 0.73
C ALA A 75 6.69 21.71 1.07
N ASP A 76 7.50 22.76 0.93
CA ASP A 76 8.92 22.74 1.31
C ASP A 76 9.08 22.43 2.80
N GLN A 77 8.33 23.12 3.69
CA GLN A 77 8.35 22.87 5.12
C GLN A 77 7.97 21.42 5.48
N LEU A 78 6.93 20.88 4.85
CA LEU A 78 6.49 19.49 5.09
C LEU A 78 7.54 18.49 4.62
N LEU A 79 8.16 18.73 3.47
CA LEU A 79 9.20 17.87 2.91
C LEU A 79 10.47 17.91 3.79
N ASP A 80 10.92 19.10 4.19
CA ASP A 80 12.08 19.29 5.07
C ASP A 80 11.88 18.59 6.42
N GLN A 81 10.67 18.69 6.99
CA GLN A 81 10.31 17.98 8.22
C GLN A 81 10.45 16.46 8.07
N ARG A 82 9.99 15.91 6.95
CA ARG A 82 10.06 14.46 6.69
C ARG A 82 11.49 13.98 6.43
N LEU A 83 12.28 14.77 5.72
CA LEU A 83 13.67 14.43 5.41
C LEU A 83 14.62 14.63 6.58
N SER A 84 14.32 15.56 7.50
CA SER A 84 15.11 15.77 8.72
C SER A 84 14.72 14.84 9.87
N ALA A 85 13.56 14.17 9.79
CA ALA A 85 13.16 13.21 10.82
C ALA A 85 14.16 12.03 10.88
N PRO A 86 14.48 11.52 12.09
CA PRO A 86 15.36 10.38 12.21
C PRO A 86 14.84 9.17 11.43
N PHE A 87 15.66 8.64 10.54
CA PHE A 87 15.34 7.41 9.81
C PHE A 87 15.44 6.21 10.76
N ARG A 88 14.33 5.54 11.01
CA ARG A 88 14.22 4.39 11.92
C ARG A 88 14.21 3.04 11.18
N GLY A 89 14.28 3.08 9.87
CA GLY A 89 14.33 1.86 9.06
C GLY A 89 15.75 1.32 8.94
N ASP A 90 15.84 0.15 8.33
CA ASP A 90 17.09 -0.47 7.91
C ASP A 90 17.09 -0.63 6.39
N ALA A 91 18.20 -0.31 5.72
CA ALA A 91 18.26 -0.33 4.26
C ALA A 91 18.14 -1.74 3.69
N ASN A 92 18.70 -2.76 4.35
CA ASN A 92 18.55 -4.14 3.93
C ASN A 92 17.12 -4.64 4.12
N ASP A 93 16.49 -4.33 5.27
CA ASP A 93 15.09 -4.68 5.52
C ASP A 93 14.16 -4.08 4.46
N LEU A 94 14.34 -2.79 4.15
CA LEU A 94 13.59 -2.13 3.09
C LEU A 94 13.80 -2.79 1.73
N LEU A 95 15.05 -3.05 1.37
CA LEU A 95 15.39 -3.69 0.11
C LEU A 95 14.72 -5.06 -0.01
N TYR A 96 14.86 -5.91 0.99
CA TYR A 96 14.27 -7.25 1.00
C TYR A 96 12.73 -7.21 1.05
N GLN A 97 12.15 -6.32 1.84
CA GLN A 97 10.70 -6.11 1.88
C GLN A 97 10.12 -5.78 0.51
N TRP A 98 10.75 -4.85 -0.22
CA TRP A 98 10.27 -4.47 -1.54
C TRP A 98 10.59 -5.52 -2.61
N ALA A 99 11.75 -6.15 -2.54
CA ALA A 99 12.15 -7.19 -3.48
C ALA A 99 11.27 -8.44 -3.38
N SER A 100 10.84 -8.83 -2.16
CA SER A 100 9.99 -9.99 -1.93
C SER A 100 8.62 -9.91 -2.61
N SER A 101 8.20 -8.74 -3.05
CA SER A 101 6.94 -8.58 -3.80
C SER A 101 7.08 -8.87 -5.30
N GLY A 102 8.29 -9.19 -5.77
CA GLY A 102 8.58 -9.39 -7.19
C GLY A 102 7.96 -10.65 -7.79
N ASP A 103 7.77 -11.68 -6.99
CA ASP A 103 7.19 -12.97 -7.37
C ASP A 103 5.74 -13.16 -6.87
N TYR A 104 5.17 -12.14 -6.22
CA TYR A 104 3.81 -12.21 -5.72
C TYR A 104 2.78 -12.25 -6.84
N ASN A 105 2.01 -13.33 -6.90
CA ASN A 105 0.83 -13.45 -7.74
C ASN A 105 -0.10 -14.55 -7.19
N ALA A 106 -1.21 -14.16 -6.58
CA ALA A 106 -2.21 -15.08 -6.02
C ALA A 106 -3.36 -15.36 -6.99
N SER A 107 -3.36 -14.78 -8.20
CA SER A 107 -4.52 -14.81 -9.10
C SER A 107 -4.94 -16.21 -9.55
N ALA A 108 -4.00 -17.15 -9.67
CA ALA A 108 -4.29 -18.53 -10.08
C ALA A 108 -5.14 -19.33 -9.07
N GLY A 109 -5.36 -18.79 -7.86
CA GLY A 109 -6.09 -19.48 -6.79
C GLY A 109 -7.44 -18.87 -6.42
N LEU A 110 -7.88 -17.81 -7.07
CA LEU A 110 -9.05 -17.04 -6.65
C LEU A 110 -10.36 -17.84 -6.63
N GLU A 111 -10.58 -18.68 -7.62
CA GLU A 111 -11.78 -19.52 -7.72
C GLU A 111 -11.86 -20.59 -6.62
N ARG A 112 -10.74 -20.92 -5.99
CA ARG A 112 -10.66 -21.90 -4.89
C ARG A 112 -10.99 -21.30 -3.52
N ILE A 113 -11.13 -19.97 -3.43
CA ILE A 113 -11.44 -19.29 -2.18
C ILE A 113 -12.89 -19.59 -1.77
N GLN A 114 -13.07 -20.28 -0.63
CA GLN A 114 -14.36 -20.63 -0.06
C GLN A 114 -14.82 -19.63 1.02
N ALA A 115 -13.90 -18.85 1.54
CA ALA A 115 -14.18 -17.85 2.58
C ALA A 115 -15.05 -16.72 2.00
N THR A 116 -15.86 -16.08 2.84
CA THR A 116 -16.44 -14.79 2.51
C THR A 116 -15.32 -13.75 2.47
N LEU A 117 -15.18 -13.05 1.34
CA LEU A 117 -14.08 -12.13 1.12
C LEU A 117 -14.58 -10.69 0.93
N LEU A 118 -14.09 -9.78 1.77
CA LEU A 118 -14.29 -8.34 1.64
C LEU A 118 -12.95 -7.67 1.31
N ALA A 119 -12.76 -7.28 0.05
CA ALA A 119 -11.60 -6.48 -0.34
C ALA A 119 -11.88 -5.01 -0.05
N ILE A 120 -11.00 -4.35 0.71
CA ILE A 120 -11.12 -2.94 1.07
C ILE A 120 -10.04 -2.15 0.35
N ASN A 121 -10.44 -1.12 -0.41
CA ASN A 121 -9.52 -0.21 -1.07
C ASN A 121 -10.04 1.23 -0.98
N SER A 122 -9.18 2.21 -1.29
CA SER A 122 -9.53 3.63 -1.39
C SER A 122 -9.58 4.07 -2.85
N ALA A 123 -10.51 4.97 -3.16
CA ALA A 123 -10.66 5.51 -4.51
C ALA A 123 -9.45 6.36 -4.96
N ASP A 124 -8.68 6.86 -3.98
CA ASP A 124 -7.45 7.62 -4.20
C ASP A 124 -6.16 6.80 -3.96
N ASP A 125 -6.25 5.45 -3.97
CA ASP A 125 -5.08 4.58 -3.81
C ASP A 125 -4.16 4.65 -5.02
N GLU A 126 -3.01 5.27 -4.87
CA GLU A 126 -2.03 5.46 -5.94
C GLU A 126 -1.26 4.17 -6.30
N ARG A 127 -1.21 3.18 -5.39
CA ARG A 127 -0.56 1.87 -5.64
C ARG A 127 -1.48 0.91 -6.38
N ASN A 128 -2.76 0.91 -6.01
CA ASN A 128 -3.78 0.03 -6.58
C ASN A 128 -4.95 0.87 -7.10
N PRO A 129 -4.70 1.75 -8.10
CA PRO A 129 -5.69 2.71 -8.55
C PRO A 129 -6.92 2.01 -9.15
N PRO A 130 -8.13 2.32 -8.63
CA PRO A 130 -9.37 1.65 -9.04
C PRO A 130 -9.71 1.83 -10.52
N GLU A 131 -9.28 2.94 -11.13
CA GLU A 131 -9.51 3.22 -12.55
C GLU A 131 -8.89 2.18 -13.50
N LEU A 132 -7.95 1.37 -13.04
CA LEU A 132 -7.41 0.25 -13.82
C LEU A 132 -8.36 -0.96 -13.85
N GLY A 133 -9.43 -0.96 -13.07
CA GLY A 133 -10.43 -2.03 -13.02
C GLY A 133 -9.90 -3.40 -12.60
N ARG A 134 -8.68 -3.46 -12.05
CA ARG A 134 -8.04 -4.75 -11.72
C ARG A 134 -8.76 -5.45 -10.57
N LEU A 135 -9.04 -4.74 -9.49
CA LEU A 135 -9.74 -5.31 -8.33
C LEU A 135 -11.16 -5.77 -8.73
N ASP A 136 -11.89 -4.95 -9.47
CA ASP A 136 -13.26 -5.25 -9.90
C ASP A 136 -13.33 -6.46 -10.83
N ARG A 137 -12.31 -6.68 -11.64
CA ARG A 137 -12.20 -7.86 -12.49
C ARG A 137 -11.90 -9.10 -11.67
N GLU A 138 -10.91 -9.03 -10.79
CA GLU A 138 -10.44 -10.22 -10.06
C GLU A 138 -11.42 -10.67 -8.96
N ILE A 139 -12.12 -9.73 -8.31
CA ILE A 139 -13.10 -10.10 -7.26
C ILE A 139 -14.26 -10.95 -7.79
N LYS A 140 -14.64 -10.77 -9.04
CA LYS A 140 -15.70 -11.57 -9.70
C LYS A 140 -15.36 -13.04 -9.80
N ARG A 141 -14.10 -13.40 -9.68
CA ARG A 141 -13.61 -14.79 -9.67
C ARG A 141 -13.72 -15.45 -8.29
N VAL A 142 -14.02 -14.68 -7.25
CA VAL A 142 -14.21 -15.19 -5.89
C VAL A 142 -15.71 -15.34 -5.63
N LYS A 143 -16.17 -16.57 -5.39
CA LYS A 143 -17.60 -16.90 -5.25
C LYS A 143 -18.37 -16.01 -4.28
N ASN A 144 -17.77 -15.74 -3.11
CA ASN A 144 -18.36 -14.91 -2.04
C ASN A 144 -17.53 -13.65 -1.83
N GLY A 145 -17.07 -13.01 -2.91
CA GLY A 145 -16.22 -11.82 -2.89
C GLY A 145 -17.03 -10.54 -3.10
N ARG A 146 -16.70 -9.49 -2.33
CA ARG A 146 -17.19 -8.14 -2.56
C ARG A 146 -16.10 -7.10 -2.29
N VAL A 147 -16.28 -5.89 -2.82
CA VAL A 147 -15.37 -4.77 -2.63
C VAL A 147 -16.06 -3.69 -1.80
N LEU A 148 -15.33 -3.14 -0.84
CA LEU A 148 -15.60 -1.85 -0.23
C LEU A 148 -14.60 -0.84 -0.81
N LEU A 149 -15.07 0.07 -1.65
CA LEU A 149 -14.27 1.18 -2.17
C LEU A 149 -14.58 2.44 -1.36
N ILE A 150 -13.63 2.85 -0.53
CA ILE A 150 -13.74 4.07 0.30
C ILE A 150 -13.61 5.29 -0.62
N PRO A 151 -14.61 6.21 -0.66
CA PRO A 151 -14.50 7.42 -1.48
C PRO A 151 -13.31 8.30 -1.11
N GLY A 152 -12.59 8.80 -2.11
CA GLY A 152 -11.48 9.73 -1.90
C GLY A 152 -11.96 11.07 -1.34
N SER A 153 -11.20 11.65 -0.41
CA SER A 153 -11.52 12.91 0.24
C SER A 153 -10.26 13.59 0.80
N ASP A 154 -10.40 14.75 1.40
CA ASP A 154 -9.34 15.44 2.14
C ASP A 154 -8.99 14.76 3.49
N GLN A 155 -9.72 13.72 3.88
CA GLN A 155 -9.47 12.90 5.07
C GLN A 155 -8.88 11.54 4.74
N THR A 156 -8.89 11.13 3.49
CA THR A 156 -8.23 9.91 3.02
C THR A 156 -6.75 10.17 2.77
N ALA A 157 -5.96 9.13 2.70
CA ALA A 157 -4.50 9.19 2.60
C ALA A 157 -3.97 8.24 1.52
N GLY A 158 -4.66 8.20 0.36
CA GLY A 158 -4.29 7.29 -0.71
C GLY A 158 -4.23 5.84 -0.23
N HIS A 159 -3.18 5.12 -0.57
CA HIS A 159 -2.96 3.75 -0.09
C HIS A 159 -3.01 3.60 1.45
N GLY A 160 -2.63 4.64 2.19
CA GLY A 160 -2.65 4.66 3.66
C GLY A 160 -4.05 4.78 4.29
N THR A 161 -5.09 5.01 3.50
CA THR A 161 -6.47 5.16 4.00
C THR A 161 -6.93 3.92 4.77
N THR A 162 -6.56 2.74 4.31
CA THR A 162 -6.96 1.47 4.95
C THR A 162 -6.36 1.25 6.34
N ALA A 163 -5.33 2.02 6.75
CA ALA A 163 -4.84 2.03 8.12
C ALA A 163 -5.78 2.75 9.11
N GLN A 164 -6.81 3.44 8.61
CA GLN A 164 -7.73 4.22 9.42
C GLN A 164 -9.07 3.49 9.57
N ALA A 165 -9.27 2.81 10.69
CA ALA A 165 -10.45 2.00 10.97
C ALA A 165 -11.78 2.76 10.86
N LYS A 166 -11.79 4.08 11.02
CA LYS A 166 -12.99 4.92 10.89
C LYS A 166 -13.73 4.73 9.55
N PHE A 167 -13.01 4.35 8.49
CA PHE A 167 -13.57 4.20 7.15
C PHE A 167 -14.17 2.83 6.84
N TRP A 168 -13.86 1.80 7.64
CA TRP A 168 -14.27 0.43 7.32
C TRP A 168 -14.73 -0.41 8.53
N LYS A 169 -14.61 0.09 9.76
CA LYS A 169 -14.94 -0.68 10.97
C LYS A 169 -16.39 -1.18 11.00
N GLN A 170 -17.33 -0.39 10.44
CA GLN A 170 -18.74 -0.76 10.39
C GLN A 170 -18.96 -1.94 9.43
N ASP A 171 -18.41 -1.85 8.20
CA ASP A 171 -18.50 -2.93 7.20
C ASP A 171 -17.85 -4.23 7.69
N LEU A 172 -16.74 -4.12 8.41
CA LEU A 172 -16.10 -5.28 9.04
C LEU A 172 -16.96 -5.89 10.14
N ALA A 173 -17.60 -5.08 10.99
CA ALA A 173 -18.49 -5.56 12.04
C ALA A 173 -19.69 -6.31 11.45
N GLU A 174 -20.32 -5.77 10.42
CA GLU A 174 -21.43 -6.41 9.71
C GLU A 174 -21.00 -7.73 9.04
N LEU A 175 -19.80 -7.75 8.43
CA LEU A 175 -19.23 -8.96 7.87
C LEU A 175 -19.04 -10.05 8.92
N LEU A 176 -18.49 -9.70 10.09
CA LEU A 176 -18.23 -10.64 11.18
C LEU A 176 -19.53 -11.21 11.77
N GLN A 177 -20.61 -10.42 11.79
CA GLN A 177 -21.93 -10.86 12.27
C GLN A 177 -22.66 -11.76 11.26
N SER A 178 -22.49 -11.49 9.97
CA SER A 178 -23.23 -12.17 8.90
C SER A 178 -22.53 -13.38 8.31
N ALA A 179 -21.24 -13.53 8.53
CA ALA A 179 -20.47 -14.60 7.92
C ALA A 179 -20.81 -15.97 8.57
N PRO A 180 -20.95 -17.02 7.75
CA PRO A 180 -21.26 -18.34 8.26
C PRO A 180 -20.12 -18.86 9.16
N HIS A 181 -20.47 -19.22 10.39
CA HIS A 181 -19.56 -19.95 11.28
C HIS A 181 -19.54 -21.43 10.86
N ARG A 182 -18.44 -21.89 10.31
CA ARG A 182 -18.26 -23.31 10.05
C ARG A 182 -18.02 -24.00 11.40
N ALA A 183 -18.94 -24.90 11.79
CA ALA A 183 -18.69 -25.77 12.92
C ALA A 183 -17.36 -26.52 12.71
N LYS A 184 -16.57 -26.64 13.77
CA LYS A 184 -15.32 -27.40 13.76
C LYS A 184 -15.60 -28.89 13.58
#